data_e61c6e4100686af8e2c48556a8634e6c
#
_entry.id   e61c6e4100686af8e2c48556a8634e6c
#
_cell.length_a   1.000
_cell.length_b   1.000
_cell.length_c   1.000
_cell.angle_alpha   90.00
_cell.angle_beta   90.00
_cell.angle_gamma   90.00
#
_symmetry.space_group_name_H-M   'P 1'
#
loop_
_entity.id
_entity.type
_entity.pdbx_description
1 polymer ?
#
loop_
_entity_poly.entity_id
_entity_poly.type
_entity_poly.pdbx_seq_one_letter_code
_entity_poly.pdbx_strand_id
1 'polypeptide(L)'
;MKRSSTEQKILSIDPWLKNYASDINLRMKRHASVRRALLGDHADLASFANGYMHYGFHRTKTGWVFREWAPGADEVHLIGDFNGWNRESHPLKRTSASGDWEIELEGADALKHGQLVKLFIKRNGECFDRIPSYIRRVVQNNTDHSFNGQIWAPEKPFPWTDGGYGRRKISPLSIYEAHKIGRAHV
;
A
#
# COMPACT_ATOMS: atom_id res chain seq x y z
N MET A 1 33.35 -12.21 -1.54
CA MET A 1 33.56 -11.65 -2.87
C MET A 1 33.39 -12.73 -3.92
N LYS A 2 32.16 -13.05 -4.38
CA LYS A 2 31.85 -13.90 -5.57
C LYS A 2 30.42 -13.55 -6.03
N ARG A 3 30.27 -12.49 -6.83
CA ARG A 3 29.02 -12.11 -7.48
C ARG A 3 29.34 -11.64 -8.92
N SER A 4 29.81 -12.55 -9.73
CA SER A 4 30.07 -12.32 -11.16
C SER A 4 29.26 -13.23 -12.08
N SER A 5 28.49 -14.20 -11.54
CA SER A 5 27.98 -15.28 -12.37
C SER A 5 26.71 -15.00 -13.15
N THR A 6 25.88 -14.04 -12.71
CA THR A 6 24.57 -13.81 -13.36
C THR A 6 24.70 -12.92 -14.61
N GLU A 7 25.56 -11.92 -14.55
CA GLU A 7 25.82 -11.01 -15.69
C GLU A 7 26.49 -11.75 -16.83
N GLN A 8 27.49 -12.56 -16.52
CA GLN A 8 28.18 -13.40 -17.52
C GLN A 8 27.25 -14.46 -18.11
N LYS A 9 26.31 -14.98 -17.31
CA LYS A 9 25.42 -16.05 -17.77
C LYS A 9 24.47 -15.59 -18.88
N ILE A 10 23.90 -14.39 -18.80
CA ILE A 10 23.02 -13.87 -19.85
C ILE A 10 23.78 -13.60 -21.14
N LEU A 11 25.02 -13.12 -21.07
CA LEU A 11 25.88 -12.85 -22.21
C LEU A 11 26.38 -14.16 -22.87
N SER A 12 26.42 -15.26 -22.12
CA SER A 12 26.74 -16.59 -22.66
C SER A 12 25.52 -17.27 -23.28
N ILE A 13 24.32 -16.99 -22.77
CA ILE A 13 23.07 -17.54 -23.33
C ILE A 13 22.72 -16.85 -24.65
N ASP A 14 22.90 -15.51 -24.70
CA ASP A 14 22.64 -14.71 -25.89
C ASP A 14 23.86 -13.84 -26.24
N PRO A 15 24.69 -14.33 -27.19
CA PRO A 15 25.90 -13.61 -27.63
C PRO A 15 25.64 -12.24 -28.27
N TRP A 16 24.44 -11.97 -28.81
CA TRP A 16 24.08 -10.70 -29.40
C TRP A 16 24.07 -9.57 -28.37
N LEU A 17 23.90 -9.91 -27.09
CA LEU A 17 23.92 -8.95 -25.96
C LEU A 17 25.33 -8.48 -25.59
N LYS A 18 26.40 -9.04 -26.16
CA LYS A 18 27.79 -8.66 -25.84
C LYS A 18 28.07 -7.18 -26.08
N ASN A 19 27.49 -6.60 -27.13
CA ASN A 19 27.66 -5.17 -27.45
C ASN A 19 27.00 -4.27 -26.42
N TYR A 20 26.07 -4.79 -25.61
CA TYR A 20 25.32 -4.08 -24.56
C TYR A 20 25.79 -4.47 -23.17
N ALA A 21 26.93 -5.14 -23.03
CA ALA A 21 27.44 -5.63 -21.74
C ALA A 21 27.62 -4.51 -20.71
N SER A 22 28.06 -3.32 -21.14
CA SER A 22 28.19 -2.12 -20.27
C SER A 22 26.85 -1.70 -19.70
N ASP A 23 25.79 -1.63 -20.53
CA ASP A 23 24.46 -1.19 -20.14
C ASP A 23 23.77 -2.22 -19.21
N ILE A 24 23.96 -3.51 -19.51
CA ILE A 24 23.50 -4.60 -18.65
C ILE A 24 24.17 -4.51 -17.28
N ASN A 25 25.47 -4.31 -17.24
CA ASN A 25 26.22 -4.16 -16.00
C ASN A 25 25.76 -2.93 -15.18
N LEU A 26 25.52 -1.81 -15.84
CA LEU A 26 25.01 -0.59 -15.19
C LEU A 26 23.62 -0.83 -14.56
N ARG A 27 22.71 -1.47 -15.30
CA ARG A 27 21.37 -1.83 -14.81
C ARG A 27 21.43 -2.76 -13.60
N MET A 28 22.29 -3.78 -13.65
CA MET A 28 22.47 -4.73 -12.55
C MET A 28 23.08 -4.04 -11.30
N LYS A 29 24.05 -3.16 -11.49
CA LYS A 29 24.58 -2.33 -10.38
C LYS A 29 23.51 -1.44 -9.76
N ARG A 30 22.70 -0.78 -10.59
CA ARG A 30 21.59 0.05 -10.11
C ARG A 30 20.56 -0.79 -9.34
N HIS A 31 20.15 -1.93 -9.89
CA HIS A 31 19.25 -2.86 -9.20
C HIS A 31 19.81 -3.27 -7.83
N ALA A 32 21.07 -3.67 -7.75
CA ALA A 32 21.71 -4.07 -6.50
C ALA A 32 21.79 -2.90 -5.48
N SER A 33 22.05 -1.69 -5.96
CA SER A 33 22.09 -0.48 -5.12
C SER A 33 20.71 -0.13 -4.56
N VAL A 34 19.69 -0.08 -5.43
CA VAL A 34 18.31 0.22 -5.01
C VAL A 34 17.79 -0.86 -4.05
N ARG A 35 18.03 -2.15 -4.38
CA ARG A 35 17.66 -3.24 -3.50
C ARG A 35 18.28 -3.12 -2.11
N ARG A 36 19.56 -2.75 -2.03
CA ARG A 36 20.25 -2.54 -0.75
C ARG A 36 19.67 -1.37 0.03
N ALA A 37 19.40 -0.25 -0.66
CA ALA A 37 18.80 0.93 -0.04
C ALA A 37 17.39 0.65 0.51
N LEU A 38 16.56 -0.13 -0.21
CA LEU A 38 15.23 -0.52 0.23
C LEU A 38 15.26 -1.51 1.40
N LEU A 39 16.16 -2.47 1.36
CA LEU A 39 16.22 -3.49 2.41
C LEU A 39 16.65 -2.90 3.75
N GLY A 40 17.58 -1.91 3.77
CA GLY A 40 18.15 -1.46 5.03
C GLY A 40 18.57 -2.65 5.90
N ASP A 41 17.97 -2.74 7.09
CA ASP A 41 18.20 -3.82 8.04
C ASP A 41 17.25 -5.04 7.84
N HIS A 42 16.36 -5.00 6.87
CA HIS A 42 15.46 -6.12 6.59
C HIS A 42 16.20 -7.30 5.95
N ALA A 43 15.85 -8.52 6.35
CA ALA A 43 16.48 -9.74 5.85
C ALA A 43 16.25 -9.95 4.32
N ASP A 44 15.05 -9.62 3.84
CA ASP A 44 14.64 -9.80 2.45
C ASP A 44 13.55 -8.80 2.04
N LEU A 45 13.17 -8.80 0.76
CA LEU A 45 12.12 -7.93 0.24
C LEU A 45 10.74 -8.25 0.79
N ALA A 46 10.47 -9.48 1.20
CA ALA A 46 9.19 -9.86 1.79
C ALA A 46 9.03 -9.24 3.18
N SER A 47 10.10 -9.22 3.98
CA SER A 47 10.10 -8.55 5.30
C SER A 47 10.06 -7.02 5.18
N PHE A 48 10.59 -6.45 4.09
CA PHE A 48 10.44 -5.03 3.78
C PHE A 48 9.00 -4.69 3.34
N ALA A 49 8.37 -5.55 2.53
CA ALA A 49 7.08 -5.28 1.89
C ALA A 49 5.87 -5.47 2.84
N ASN A 50 5.97 -5.02 4.08
CA ASN A 50 4.95 -5.15 5.11
C ASN A 50 4.16 -3.85 5.36
N GLY A 51 4.06 -2.97 4.37
CA GLY A 51 3.37 -1.70 4.50
C GLY A 51 1.93 -1.81 5.02
N TYR A 52 1.22 -2.88 4.68
CA TYR A 52 -0.14 -3.15 5.16
C TYR A 52 -0.23 -3.42 6.68
N MET A 53 0.89 -3.76 7.32
CA MET A 53 0.99 -3.92 8.78
C MET A 53 1.25 -2.60 9.50
N HIS A 54 1.69 -1.58 8.76
CA HIS A 54 2.01 -0.26 9.29
C HIS A 54 0.93 0.76 8.91
N TYR A 55 0.60 0.86 7.62
CA TYR A 55 -0.39 1.79 7.09
C TYR A 55 -1.82 1.25 7.20
N GLY A 56 -2.80 2.15 7.12
CA GLY A 56 -4.21 1.86 7.27
C GLY A 56 -4.66 1.94 8.72
N PHE A 57 -5.79 1.31 9.01
CA PHE A 57 -6.45 1.34 10.31
C PHE A 57 -6.05 0.13 11.15
N HIS A 58 -5.52 0.38 12.34
CA HIS A 58 -5.13 -0.67 13.29
C HIS A 58 -5.73 -0.41 14.66
N ARG A 59 -6.25 -1.45 15.29
CA ARG A 59 -6.68 -1.39 16.69
C ARG A 59 -5.46 -1.38 17.61
N THR A 60 -5.52 -0.53 18.63
CA THR A 60 -4.57 -0.46 19.73
C THR A 60 -5.24 -0.93 21.03
N LYS A 61 -4.52 -0.93 22.13
CA LYS A 61 -5.08 -1.23 23.46
C LYS A 61 -6.07 -0.17 23.92
N THR A 62 -5.89 1.06 23.49
CA THR A 62 -6.64 2.24 23.95
C THR A 62 -7.59 2.82 22.90
N GLY A 63 -7.55 2.30 21.66
CA GLY A 63 -8.36 2.85 20.58
C GLY A 63 -7.91 2.39 19.20
N TRP A 64 -7.64 3.35 18.32
CA TRP A 64 -7.22 3.12 16.97
C TRP A 64 -6.04 4.00 16.59
N VAL A 65 -5.19 3.52 15.71
CA VAL A 65 -4.21 4.33 14.99
C VAL A 65 -4.47 4.19 13.50
N PHE A 66 -4.41 5.31 12.80
CA PHE A 66 -4.48 5.34 11.35
C PHE A 66 -3.23 6.01 10.80
N ARG A 67 -2.62 5.37 9.78
CA ARG A 67 -1.43 5.85 9.09
C ARG A 67 -1.64 5.87 7.59
N GLU A 68 -1.12 6.92 6.96
CA GLU A 68 -1.17 7.10 5.50
C GLU A 68 0.15 7.65 4.99
N TRP A 69 0.49 7.30 3.76
CA TRP A 69 1.61 7.88 3.05
C TRP A 69 1.12 8.89 2.00
N ALA A 70 1.43 10.15 2.21
CA ALA A 70 1.04 11.26 1.35
C ALA A 70 2.15 12.33 1.29
N PRO A 71 3.28 12.06 0.60
CA PRO A 71 4.47 12.90 0.63
C PRO A 71 4.24 14.30 0.07
N GLY A 72 3.33 14.45 -0.90
CA GLY A 72 3.01 15.72 -1.52
C GLY A 72 1.86 16.50 -0.87
N ALA A 73 1.29 16.01 0.25
CA ALA A 73 0.23 16.71 0.95
C ALA A 73 0.78 17.80 1.87
N ASP A 74 0.07 18.93 1.92
CA ASP A 74 0.30 20.01 2.89
C ASP A 74 -0.45 19.72 4.19
N GLU A 75 -1.71 19.21 4.09
CA GLU A 75 -2.53 18.77 5.20
C GLU A 75 -3.30 17.50 4.82
N VAL A 76 -3.52 16.63 5.79
CA VAL A 76 -4.34 15.42 5.66
C VAL A 76 -5.29 15.33 6.84
N HIS A 77 -6.58 15.16 6.58
CA HIS A 77 -7.61 15.00 7.60
C HIS A 77 -8.39 13.71 7.38
N LEU A 78 -8.72 13.02 8.45
CA LEU A 78 -9.59 11.84 8.39
C LEU A 78 -11.05 12.28 8.53
N ILE A 79 -11.87 11.90 7.56
CA ILE A 79 -13.29 12.25 7.51
C ILE A 79 -14.13 10.99 7.31
N GLY A 80 -15.36 11.01 7.79
CA GLY A 80 -16.28 9.88 7.63
C GLY A 80 -17.48 9.95 8.55
N ASP A 81 -18.24 8.86 8.62
CA ASP A 81 -19.45 8.77 9.43
C ASP A 81 -19.17 9.02 10.93
N PHE A 82 -17.99 8.64 11.40
CA PHE A 82 -17.59 8.76 12.80
C PHE A 82 -17.50 10.22 13.29
N ASN A 83 -17.27 11.18 12.39
CA ASN A 83 -17.16 12.60 12.71
C ASN A 83 -18.13 13.49 11.91
N GLY A 84 -19.18 12.90 11.31
CA GLY A 84 -20.14 13.61 10.47
C GLY A 84 -19.53 14.25 9.23
N TRP A 85 -18.46 13.66 8.70
CA TRP A 85 -17.72 14.13 7.52
C TRP A 85 -17.09 15.52 7.71
N ASN A 86 -16.82 15.91 8.96
CA ASN A 86 -16.19 17.18 9.29
C ASN A 86 -14.71 17.16 8.86
N ARG A 87 -14.37 18.09 7.96
CA ARG A 87 -13.03 18.18 7.34
C ARG A 87 -11.96 18.82 8.22
N GLU A 88 -12.33 19.36 9.37
CA GLU A 88 -11.40 20.10 10.23
C GLU A 88 -11.13 19.42 11.56
N SER A 89 -11.98 18.46 11.96
CA SER A 89 -11.96 17.90 13.32
C SER A 89 -10.86 16.88 13.59
N HIS A 90 -10.32 16.22 12.55
CA HIS A 90 -9.39 15.11 12.72
C HIS A 90 -8.16 15.24 11.78
N PRO A 91 -7.32 16.29 11.99
CA PRO A 91 -6.09 16.45 11.24
C PRO A 91 -5.07 15.35 11.63
N LEU A 92 -4.39 14.79 10.62
CA LEU A 92 -3.27 13.91 10.83
C LEU A 92 -2.01 14.72 11.10
N LYS A 93 -1.13 14.16 11.90
CA LYS A 93 0.21 14.70 12.14
C LYS A 93 1.19 14.08 11.15
N ARG A 94 2.00 14.90 10.50
CA ARG A 94 3.12 14.42 9.69
C ARG A 94 4.23 13.91 10.60
N THR A 95 4.60 12.64 10.46
CA THR A 95 5.56 11.94 11.33
C THR A 95 6.93 11.78 10.71
N SER A 96 7.04 11.93 9.38
CA SER A 96 8.33 11.81 8.69
C SER A 96 8.50 12.79 7.54
N ALA A 97 9.75 13.04 7.15
CA ALA A 97 10.08 13.80 5.96
C ALA A 97 9.68 13.06 4.67
N SER A 98 9.59 11.73 4.71
CA SER A 98 9.15 10.88 3.58
C SER A 98 7.65 10.98 3.30
N GLY A 99 6.88 11.64 4.18
CA GLY A 99 5.46 11.91 3.96
C GLY A 99 4.52 10.94 4.65
N ASP A 100 4.94 10.38 5.78
CA ASP A 100 4.08 9.59 6.63
C ASP A 100 3.22 10.50 7.52
N TRP A 101 1.95 10.14 7.62
CA TRP A 101 0.94 10.86 8.38
C TRP A 101 0.25 9.90 9.34
N GLU A 102 -0.05 10.36 10.55
CA GLU A 102 -0.63 9.52 11.60
C GLU A 102 -1.68 10.30 12.40
N ILE A 103 -2.71 9.59 12.85
CA ILE A 103 -3.65 10.04 13.87
C ILE A 103 -3.97 8.88 14.80
N GLU A 104 -4.04 9.17 16.10
CA GLU A 104 -4.56 8.28 17.11
C GLU A 104 -5.98 8.72 17.50
N LEU A 105 -6.88 7.75 17.61
CA LEU A 105 -8.26 7.94 18.03
C LEU A 105 -8.50 7.16 19.32
N GLU A 106 -8.77 7.86 20.39
CA GLU A 106 -9.00 7.26 21.71
C GLU A 106 -10.36 6.58 21.78
N GLY A 107 -10.41 5.44 22.44
CA GLY A 107 -11.61 4.63 22.63
C GLY A 107 -11.77 3.52 21.58
N ALA A 108 -12.16 2.35 22.07
CA ALA A 108 -12.38 1.18 21.21
C ALA A 108 -13.51 1.42 20.19
N ASP A 109 -14.47 2.28 20.55
CA ASP A 109 -15.65 2.64 19.74
C ASP A 109 -15.46 3.91 18.90
N ALA A 110 -14.26 4.49 18.88
CA ALA A 110 -13.95 5.66 18.06
C ALA A 110 -14.24 5.41 16.58
N LEU A 111 -13.97 4.19 16.12
CA LEU A 111 -14.38 3.72 14.79
C LEU A 111 -15.15 2.40 14.93
N LYS A 112 -16.26 2.29 14.20
CA LYS A 112 -17.14 1.11 14.19
C LYS A 112 -17.09 0.38 12.86
N HIS A 113 -17.28 -0.93 12.91
CA HIS A 113 -17.44 -1.74 11.70
C HIS A 113 -18.52 -1.18 10.79
N GLY A 114 -18.24 -1.08 9.51
CA GLY A 114 -19.20 -0.62 8.50
C GLY A 114 -19.20 0.87 8.23
N GLN A 115 -18.63 1.71 9.10
CA GLN A 115 -18.58 3.16 8.89
C GLN A 115 -17.75 3.51 7.64
N LEU A 116 -18.22 4.52 6.90
CA LEU A 116 -17.55 5.03 5.71
C LEU A 116 -16.52 6.08 6.09
N VAL A 117 -15.40 6.08 5.37
CA VAL A 117 -14.28 6.99 5.60
C VAL A 117 -13.64 7.43 4.29
N LYS A 118 -13.07 8.64 4.31
CA LYS A 118 -12.15 9.18 3.31
C LYS A 118 -11.05 9.99 4.00
N LEU A 119 -10.09 10.41 3.21
CA LEU A 119 -9.13 11.45 3.55
C LEU A 119 -9.54 12.73 2.83
N PHE A 120 -9.55 13.84 3.53
CA PHE A 120 -9.55 15.16 2.94
C PHE A 120 -8.12 15.67 2.90
N ILE A 121 -7.62 15.96 1.71
CA ILE A 121 -6.22 16.32 1.46
C ILE A 121 -6.17 17.73 0.90
N LYS A 122 -5.28 18.56 1.46
CA LYS A 122 -4.90 19.84 0.88
C LYS A 122 -3.51 19.74 0.26
N ARG A 123 -3.35 20.27 -0.94
CA ARG A 123 -2.09 20.30 -1.67
C ARG A 123 -2.03 21.53 -2.57
N ASN A 124 -1.03 22.38 -2.39
CA ASN A 124 -0.80 23.58 -3.23
C ASN A 124 -2.05 24.46 -3.41
N GLY A 125 -2.84 24.62 -2.35
CA GLY A 125 -4.10 25.38 -2.38
C GLY A 125 -5.31 24.63 -2.95
N GLU A 126 -5.14 23.44 -3.48
CA GLU A 126 -6.23 22.57 -3.91
C GLU A 126 -6.67 21.62 -2.80
N CYS A 127 -7.95 21.24 -2.82
CA CYS A 127 -8.54 20.32 -1.87
C CYS A 127 -9.24 19.18 -2.59
N PHE A 128 -9.08 17.96 -2.11
CA PHE A 128 -9.75 16.78 -2.69
C PHE A 128 -9.92 15.68 -1.67
N ASP A 129 -10.92 14.83 -1.92
CA ASP A 129 -11.17 13.64 -1.12
C ASP A 129 -10.50 12.42 -1.78
N ARG A 130 -9.88 11.56 -0.95
CA ARG A 130 -9.23 10.33 -1.39
C ARG A 130 -9.61 9.16 -0.49
N ILE A 131 -9.76 7.97 -1.06
CA ILE A 131 -9.85 6.73 -0.31
C ILE A 131 -8.47 6.43 0.29
N PRO A 132 -8.36 6.03 1.58
CA PRO A 132 -7.10 5.61 2.18
C PRO A 132 -6.43 4.47 1.39
N SER A 133 -5.11 4.58 1.17
CA SER A 133 -4.38 3.63 0.30
C SER A 133 -4.40 2.19 0.81
N TYR A 134 -4.41 2.00 2.13
CA TYR A 134 -4.41 0.68 2.77
C TYR A 134 -5.76 0.36 3.42
N ILE A 135 -6.86 0.86 2.84
CA ILE A 135 -8.21 0.46 3.30
C ILE A 135 -8.49 -0.99 2.93
N ARG A 136 -9.11 -1.73 3.84
CA ARG A 136 -9.39 -3.17 3.63
C ARG A 136 -10.64 -3.43 2.79
N ARG A 137 -11.56 -2.48 2.72
CA ARG A 137 -12.79 -2.59 1.97
C ARG A 137 -13.17 -1.26 1.35
N VAL A 138 -13.57 -1.31 0.09
CA VAL A 138 -14.15 -0.18 -0.65
C VAL A 138 -15.58 -0.53 -1.00
N VAL A 139 -16.48 0.41 -0.84
CA VAL A 139 -17.89 0.27 -1.20
C VAL A 139 -18.30 1.41 -2.12
N GLN A 140 -19.17 1.10 -3.08
CA GLN A 140 -19.75 2.09 -3.97
C GLN A 140 -21.07 2.58 -3.40
N ASN A 141 -21.32 3.88 -3.46
CA ASN A 141 -22.61 4.47 -3.18
C ASN A 141 -23.54 4.20 -4.36
N ASN A 142 -24.73 3.63 -4.10
CA ASN A 142 -25.68 3.28 -5.15
C ASN A 142 -26.37 4.48 -5.80
N THR A 143 -26.30 5.67 -5.18
CA THR A 143 -27.00 6.88 -5.65
C THR A 143 -26.14 7.70 -6.60
N ASP A 144 -24.90 8.00 -6.20
CA ASP A 144 -23.99 8.88 -6.94
C ASP A 144 -22.80 8.13 -7.56
N HIS A 145 -22.75 6.80 -7.36
CA HIS A 145 -21.69 5.91 -7.82
C HIS A 145 -20.29 6.26 -7.30
N SER A 146 -20.18 7.14 -6.32
CA SER A 146 -18.92 7.45 -5.66
C SER A 146 -18.42 6.26 -4.84
N PHE A 147 -17.10 6.17 -4.66
CA PHE A 147 -16.49 5.14 -3.85
C PHE A 147 -16.05 5.70 -2.49
N ASN A 148 -16.23 4.91 -1.44
CA ASN A 148 -15.80 5.22 -0.08
C ASN A 148 -15.01 4.07 0.49
N GLY A 149 -14.02 4.37 1.33
CA GLY A 149 -13.41 3.37 2.19
C GLY A 149 -14.40 2.96 3.28
N GLN A 150 -14.35 1.71 3.72
CA GLN A 150 -15.18 1.22 4.82
C GLN A 150 -14.32 0.57 5.91
N ILE A 151 -14.57 0.95 7.15
CA ILE A 151 -13.93 0.34 8.32
C ILE A 151 -14.35 -1.12 8.41
N TRP A 152 -13.38 -2.02 8.26
CA TRP A 152 -13.62 -3.46 8.32
C TRP A 152 -13.09 -4.04 9.63
N ALA A 153 -13.96 -4.13 10.61
CA ALA A 153 -13.65 -4.61 11.95
C ALA A 153 -14.84 -5.40 12.54
N PRO A 154 -15.23 -6.52 11.93
CA PRO A 154 -16.34 -7.33 12.43
C PRO A 154 -16.02 -7.84 13.83
N GLU A 155 -17.05 -7.94 14.68
CA GLU A 155 -16.92 -8.46 16.05
C GLU A 155 -16.44 -9.92 16.08
N LYS A 156 -16.90 -10.71 15.10
CA LYS A 156 -16.51 -12.10 14.95
C LYS A 156 -15.78 -12.32 13.63
N PRO A 157 -14.66 -13.04 13.63
CA PRO A 157 -14.00 -13.41 12.39
C PRO A 157 -14.94 -14.30 11.55
N PHE A 158 -14.78 -14.23 10.22
CA PHE A 158 -15.52 -15.11 9.33
C PHE A 158 -15.18 -16.59 9.63
N PRO A 159 -16.17 -17.46 9.86
CA PRO A 159 -15.92 -18.86 10.12
C PRO A 159 -15.60 -19.60 8.82
N TRP A 160 -14.31 -19.75 8.52
CA TRP A 160 -13.86 -20.50 7.36
C TRP A 160 -14.20 -21.99 7.53
N THR A 161 -14.83 -22.56 6.53
CA THR A 161 -15.24 -23.99 6.52
C THR A 161 -14.27 -24.87 5.72
N ASP A 162 -13.20 -24.30 5.19
CA ASP A 162 -12.17 -24.92 4.34
C ASP A 162 -10.92 -25.35 5.13
N GLY A 163 -11.08 -25.75 6.38
CA GLY A 163 -9.97 -26.12 7.29
C GLY A 163 -9.03 -27.21 6.78
N GLY A 164 -9.44 -27.96 5.74
CA GLY A 164 -8.59 -28.91 5.01
C GLY A 164 -7.78 -28.29 3.86
N TYR A 165 -7.99 -27.02 3.51
CA TYR A 165 -7.19 -26.34 2.51
C TYR A 165 -5.80 -26.03 3.07
N GLY A 166 -4.84 -26.88 2.67
CA GLY A 166 -3.47 -26.78 3.17
C GLY A 166 -2.93 -25.37 3.00
N ARG A 167 -2.54 -24.74 4.10
CA ARG A 167 -1.86 -23.44 4.12
C ARG A 167 -0.54 -23.58 3.37
N ARG A 168 -0.59 -23.47 2.07
CA ARG A 168 0.64 -23.27 1.28
C ARG A 168 1.28 -21.98 1.80
N LYS A 169 2.59 -22.02 2.05
CA LYS A 169 3.36 -20.80 2.26
C LYS A 169 3.19 -19.97 0.99
N ILE A 170 2.29 -19.00 1.04
CA ILE A 170 2.04 -18.11 -0.10
C ILE A 170 3.25 -17.18 -0.14
N SER A 171 4.05 -17.29 -1.19
CA SER A 171 5.03 -16.26 -1.52
C SER A 171 4.31 -14.93 -1.75
N PRO A 172 4.95 -13.78 -1.51
CA PRO A 172 4.39 -12.50 -1.89
C PRO A 172 3.88 -12.56 -3.32
N LEU A 173 2.60 -12.23 -3.51
CA LEU A 173 1.97 -12.26 -4.82
C LEU A 173 2.41 -11.04 -5.63
N SER A 174 2.81 -11.25 -6.87
CA SER A 174 2.94 -10.19 -7.86
C SER A 174 1.70 -10.23 -8.74
N ILE A 175 0.86 -9.22 -8.63
CA ILE A 175 -0.39 -9.11 -9.39
C ILE A 175 -0.18 -8.10 -10.51
N TYR A 176 -0.42 -8.52 -11.75
CA TYR A 176 -0.42 -7.65 -12.91
C TYR A 176 -1.84 -7.60 -13.48
N GLU A 177 -2.44 -6.42 -13.46
CA GLU A 177 -3.74 -6.18 -14.07
C GLU A 177 -3.53 -5.56 -15.46
N ALA A 178 -4.12 -6.18 -16.48
CA ALA A 178 -4.04 -5.71 -17.85
C ALA A 178 -5.44 -5.58 -18.46
N HIS A 179 -5.75 -4.38 -18.96
CA HIS A 179 -6.95 -4.16 -19.75
C HIS A 179 -6.60 -4.29 -21.24
N LYS A 180 -7.01 -5.39 -21.87
CA LYS A 180 -6.81 -5.60 -23.29
C LYS A 180 -7.92 -4.90 -24.06
N ILE A 181 -7.61 -3.75 -24.67
CA ILE A 181 -8.49 -3.05 -25.59
C ILE A 181 -8.18 -3.54 -27.01
N GLY A 182 -9.18 -4.06 -27.69
CA GLY A 182 -9.15 -4.40 -29.12
C GLY A 182 -9.32 -5.89 -29.42
N ARG A 183 -10.22 -6.17 -30.34
CA ARG A 183 -10.25 -7.45 -31.06
C ARG A 183 -9.19 -7.40 -32.16
N ALA A 184 -8.25 -8.32 -32.15
CA ALA A 184 -7.52 -8.59 -33.37
C ALA A 184 -8.55 -9.13 -34.37
N HIS A 185 -8.87 -8.36 -35.40
CA HIS A 185 -9.53 -8.91 -36.56
C HIS A 185 -8.47 -9.71 -37.32
N VAL A 186 -8.62 -11.01 -37.34
CA VAL A 186 -7.94 -11.89 -38.28
C VAL A 186 -8.72 -11.82 -39.59
#